data_cf9e584870de2e20b865b83e7d17b12c
#
_entry.id   cf9e584870de2e20b865b83e7d17b12c
#
_cell.length_a   1.000
_cell.length_b   1.000
_cell.length_c   1.000
_cell.angle_alpha   90.00
_cell.angle_beta   90.00
_cell.angle_gamma   90.00
#
_symmetry.space_group_name_H-M   'P 1'
#
loop_
_entity.id
_entity.type
_entity.pdbx_description
1 polymer ?
#
loop_
_entity_poly.entity_id
_entity_poly.type
_entity_poly.pdbx_seq_one_letter_code
_entity_poly.pdbx_strand_id
1 'polypeptide(L)'
;MARKETVFNKKRRKVLRKEIPSSETAAGLLVLATLVIIVIWVFLQRNAYDPADRDISPEALIQGTTEITIYNRPVKSWSEHGSNQSLSQPSLGVFPESILANNWIVAKRLKQFDKNNLFEIINGEADKFLKQGFKTLHYLVLESAATSEQIDIELFDQGDQRGSTGVFSEYISGNARIEQSGDLAFLMTSSGAIGRKGRYFFRIIGTAESADIREKSKQLVDALKTLPEEKAEVARGYLVLKKIMGIDPAYIIFQGKDVFQFDFAK
;
A
#
# COMPACT_ATOMS: atom_id res chain seq x y z
N MET A 1 52.14 -36.62 -1.88
CA MET A 1 51.25 -35.51 -2.35
C MET A 1 49.89 -36.12 -2.67
N ALA A 2 48.92 -35.95 -1.80
CA ALA A 2 47.56 -36.44 -2.02
C ALA A 2 46.89 -35.59 -3.10
N ARG A 3 46.50 -36.22 -4.21
CA ARG A 3 45.77 -35.57 -5.32
C ARG A 3 44.38 -35.21 -4.81
N LYS A 4 44.06 -33.93 -4.75
CA LYS A 4 42.70 -33.46 -4.46
C LYS A 4 41.76 -33.98 -5.55
N GLU A 5 40.97 -35.00 -5.24
CA GLU A 5 39.92 -35.47 -6.13
C GLU A 5 38.82 -34.45 -6.24
N THR A 6 38.47 -34.06 -7.45
CA THR A 6 37.37 -33.13 -7.73
C THR A 6 36.07 -33.93 -7.86
N VAL A 7 34.96 -33.35 -7.35
CA VAL A 7 33.61 -33.95 -7.36
C VAL A 7 33.15 -34.34 -8.78
N PHE A 8 33.72 -33.72 -9.81
CA PHE A 8 33.40 -33.98 -11.21
C PHE A 8 34.60 -34.47 -12.01
N ASN A 9 34.45 -35.60 -12.69
CA ASN A 9 35.40 -36.05 -13.71
C ASN A 9 34.89 -35.58 -15.08
N LYS A 10 35.50 -34.52 -15.62
CA LYS A 10 35.16 -33.94 -16.94
C LYS A 10 35.27 -34.93 -18.12
N LYS A 11 36.20 -35.88 -18.08
CA LYS A 11 36.40 -36.84 -19.15
C LYS A 11 35.34 -37.95 -19.20
N ARG A 12 34.75 -38.31 -18.08
CA ARG A 12 33.80 -39.44 -17.99
C ARG A 12 32.38 -39.02 -17.66
N ARG A 13 32.10 -37.70 -17.47
CA ARG A 13 30.80 -37.17 -17.05
C ARG A 13 30.18 -37.91 -15.85
N LYS A 14 31.00 -38.50 -14.97
CA LYS A 14 30.53 -39.20 -13.77
C LYS A 14 30.86 -38.35 -12.56
N VAL A 15 29.88 -38.26 -11.66
CA VAL A 15 30.06 -37.63 -10.33
C VAL A 15 30.97 -38.58 -9.54
N LEU A 16 32.17 -38.13 -9.17
CA LEU A 16 33.03 -38.85 -8.24
C LEU A 16 32.45 -38.65 -6.84
N ARG A 17 32.12 -39.75 -6.17
CA ARG A 17 31.75 -39.67 -4.75
C ARG A 17 33.01 -39.25 -3.98
N LYS A 18 32.96 -38.05 -3.42
CA LYS A 18 33.93 -37.62 -2.41
C LYS A 18 33.69 -38.50 -1.17
N GLU A 19 34.77 -39.10 -0.65
CA GLU A 19 34.68 -39.75 0.67
C GLU A 19 34.31 -38.67 1.69
N ILE A 20 33.12 -38.80 2.27
CA ILE A 20 32.62 -37.87 3.27
C ILE A 20 33.36 -38.22 4.58
N PRO A 21 34.05 -37.27 5.22
CA PRO A 21 34.73 -37.53 6.47
C PRO A 21 33.72 -37.97 7.53
N SER A 22 34.11 -38.88 8.38
CA SER A 22 33.26 -39.44 9.44
C SER A 22 32.67 -38.37 10.37
N SER A 23 33.33 -37.22 10.49
CA SER A 23 32.82 -36.05 11.23
C SER A 23 31.62 -35.40 10.55
N GLU A 24 31.58 -35.34 9.23
CA GLU A 24 30.40 -34.78 8.51
C GLU A 24 29.21 -35.74 8.56
N THR A 25 29.47 -37.05 8.49
CA THR A 25 28.40 -38.06 8.68
C THR A 25 27.85 -38.04 10.12
N ALA A 26 28.70 -37.89 11.11
CA ALA A 26 28.30 -37.78 12.50
C ALA A 26 27.48 -36.51 12.75
N ALA A 27 27.89 -35.36 12.21
CA ALA A 27 27.15 -34.12 12.28
C ALA A 27 25.77 -34.21 11.59
N GLY A 28 25.73 -34.83 10.40
CA GLY A 28 24.47 -35.06 9.67
C GLY A 28 23.52 -35.99 10.42
N LEU A 29 24.03 -37.06 11.07
CA LEU A 29 23.24 -37.93 11.92
C LEU A 29 22.71 -37.21 13.16
N LEU A 30 23.51 -36.33 13.77
CA LEU A 30 23.06 -35.53 14.93
C LEU A 30 21.95 -34.58 14.55
N VAL A 31 22.04 -33.89 13.43
CA VAL A 31 20.96 -33.01 12.93
C VAL A 31 19.69 -33.81 12.63
N LEU A 32 19.83 -34.97 12.00
CA LEU A 32 18.69 -35.83 11.72
C LEU A 32 18.02 -36.32 13.01
N ALA A 33 18.81 -36.73 14.01
CA ALA A 33 18.31 -37.17 15.29
C ALA A 33 17.54 -36.02 16.03
N THR A 34 18.06 -34.80 16.00
CA THR A 34 17.37 -33.65 16.59
C THR A 34 16.05 -33.34 15.88
N LEU A 35 16.01 -33.43 14.57
CA LEU A 35 14.75 -33.26 13.81
C LEU A 35 13.71 -34.33 14.16
N VAL A 36 14.14 -35.59 14.28
CA VAL A 36 13.25 -36.69 14.70
C VAL A 36 12.72 -36.47 16.11
N ILE A 37 13.56 -36.02 17.04
CA ILE A 37 13.13 -35.70 18.42
C ILE A 37 12.08 -34.57 18.41
N ILE A 38 12.30 -33.51 17.61
CA ILE A 38 11.34 -32.42 17.48
C ILE A 38 9.99 -32.92 16.92
N VAL A 39 10.02 -33.75 15.88
CA VAL A 39 8.80 -34.32 15.30
C VAL A 39 8.05 -35.19 16.31
N ILE A 40 8.76 -36.03 17.05
CA ILE A 40 8.17 -36.85 18.10
C ILE A 40 7.58 -35.96 19.19
N TRP A 41 8.30 -34.95 19.62
CA TRP A 41 7.82 -33.99 20.63
C TRP A 41 6.54 -33.27 20.20
N VAL A 42 6.52 -32.75 18.96
CA VAL A 42 5.32 -32.08 18.36
C VAL A 42 4.14 -33.08 18.28
N PHE A 43 4.43 -34.32 17.88
CA PHE A 43 3.40 -35.35 17.78
C PHE A 43 2.81 -35.74 19.16
N LEU A 44 3.65 -35.79 20.19
CA LEU A 44 3.20 -36.04 21.57
C LEU A 44 2.40 -34.84 22.12
N GLN A 45 2.81 -33.62 21.77
CA GLN A 45 2.10 -32.38 22.15
C GLN A 45 0.75 -32.25 21.45
N ARG A 46 0.58 -32.89 20.27
CA ARG A 46 -0.66 -32.79 19.49
C ARG A 46 -1.92 -33.15 20.32
N ASN A 47 -1.84 -34.14 21.18
CA ASN A 47 -2.96 -34.58 22.03
C ASN A 47 -3.09 -33.76 23.32
N ALA A 48 -2.04 -33.00 23.70
CA ALA A 48 -2.08 -32.11 24.86
C ALA A 48 -2.60 -30.70 24.49
N TYR A 49 -2.67 -30.39 23.20
CA TYR A 49 -3.22 -29.12 22.73
C TYR A 49 -4.70 -29.29 22.38
N ASP A 50 -5.56 -29.08 23.36
CA ASP A 50 -6.98 -28.87 23.10
C ASP A 50 -7.20 -27.39 22.72
N PRO A 51 -7.66 -27.08 21.48
CA PRO A 51 -7.97 -25.71 21.11
C PRO A 51 -9.13 -25.10 21.93
N ALA A 52 -9.88 -25.93 22.68
CA ALA A 52 -10.89 -25.48 23.63
C ALA A 52 -10.27 -25.10 25.00
N ASP A 53 -9.07 -25.56 25.29
CA ASP A 53 -8.32 -25.26 26.51
C ASP A 53 -7.44 -24.01 26.33
N ARG A 54 -7.91 -23.05 25.52
CA ARG A 54 -7.44 -21.69 25.69
C ARG A 54 -7.84 -21.25 27.07
N ASP A 55 -6.89 -20.75 27.86
CA ASP A 55 -6.97 -20.25 29.23
C ASP A 55 -8.08 -19.22 29.53
N ILE A 56 -9.18 -19.30 28.83
CA ILE A 56 -10.41 -18.60 29.13
C ILE A 56 -11.29 -19.63 29.81
N SER A 57 -11.02 -19.85 31.09
CA SER A 57 -11.98 -20.63 31.90
C SER A 57 -13.35 -19.96 31.73
N PRO A 58 -14.43 -20.74 31.56
CA PRO A 58 -15.79 -20.19 31.53
C PRO A 58 -16.08 -19.28 32.73
N GLU A 59 -15.44 -19.54 33.88
CA GLU A 59 -15.47 -18.73 35.09
C GLU A 59 -14.77 -17.37 34.91
N ALA A 60 -13.67 -17.29 34.17
CA ALA A 60 -13.01 -16.01 33.84
C ALA A 60 -13.86 -15.13 32.90
N LEU A 61 -14.66 -15.74 32.02
CA LEU A 61 -15.67 -15.06 31.24
C LEU A 61 -16.85 -14.57 32.08
N ILE A 62 -17.18 -15.29 33.16
CA ILE A 62 -18.28 -14.93 34.05
C ILE A 62 -17.83 -13.94 35.15
N GLN A 63 -16.58 -14.04 35.63
CA GLN A 63 -16.03 -13.12 36.63
C GLN A 63 -15.51 -11.80 36.00
N GLY A 64 -15.26 -11.78 34.73
CA GLY A 64 -14.87 -10.58 33.97
C GLY A 64 -16.02 -9.75 33.43
N THR A 65 -17.26 -10.01 33.81
CA THR A 65 -18.38 -9.08 33.58
C THR A 65 -18.39 -7.93 34.57
N THR A 66 -17.31 -7.16 34.65
CA THR A 66 -17.49 -5.72 34.62
C THR A 66 -18.39 -5.50 33.41
N GLU A 67 -19.63 -5.07 33.66
CA GLU A 67 -20.58 -4.69 32.59
C GLU A 67 -19.83 -4.01 31.48
N ILE A 68 -19.60 -4.76 30.38
CA ILE A 68 -18.96 -4.19 29.22
C ILE A 68 -19.98 -3.19 28.74
N THR A 69 -19.74 -1.92 29.03
CA THR A 69 -20.60 -0.77 28.69
C THR A 69 -20.94 -0.70 27.19
N ILE A 70 -20.40 -1.61 26.39
CA ILE A 70 -20.73 -1.85 24.99
C ILE A 70 -22.19 -2.30 24.82
N TYR A 71 -22.74 -3.06 25.78
CA TYR A 71 -24.15 -3.52 25.73
C TYR A 71 -25.14 -2.53 26.32
N ASN A 72 -24.68 -1.54 27.09
CA ASN A 72 -25.51 -0.45 27.60
C ASN A 72 -25.60 0.75 26.67
N ARG A 73 -24.99 0.72 25.49
CA ARG A 73 -25.38 1.67 24.46
C ARG A 73 -26.81 1.36 24.06
N PRO A 74 -27.74 2.32 24.15
CA PRO A 74 -29.09 2.12 23.65
C PRO A 74 -28.93 1.58 22.22
N VAL A 75 -29.36 0.34 22.01
CA VAL A 75 -29.42 -0.25 20.68
C VAL A 75 -30.30 0.72 19.90
N LYS A 76 -29.69 1.46 18.98
CA LYS A 76 -30.44 2.29 18.05
C LYS A 76 -31.48 1.35 17.46
N SER A 77 -32.76 1.54 17.83
CA SER A 77 -33.85 0.72 17.31
C SER A 77 -33.69 0.65 15.82
N TRP A 78 -33.62 -0.58 15.28
CA TRP A 78 -33.56 -0.83 13.86
C TRP A 78 -34.77 -0.14 13.24
N SER A 79 -34.58 1.03 12.63
CA SER A 79 -35.62 1.71 11.88
C SER A 79 -35.72 1.03 10.55
N GLU A 80 -36.89 0.47 10.26
CA GLU A 80 -37.24 -0.15 9.00
C GLU A 80 -36.82 0.78 7.84
N HIS A 81 -36.17 0.23 6.83
CA HIS A 81 -35.76 0.97 5.63
C HIS A 81 -37.01 1.49 4.93
N GLY A 82 -37.42 2.70 5.24
CA GLY A 82 -38.63 3.29 4.65
C GLY A 82 -39.08 4.61 5.29
N SER A 83 -38.63 4.91 6.48
CA SER A 83 -38.96 6.19 7.11
C SER A 83 -37.93 7.26 6.70
N ASN A 84 -38.25 8.05 5.70
CA ASN A 84 -37.80 9.41 5.38
C ASN A 84 -36.52 9.94 6.08
N GLN A 85 -35.48 9.15 6.17
CA GLN A 85 -34.16 9.73 6.20
C GLN A 85 -33.84 10.04 4.75
N SER A 86 -33.90 11.34 4.40
CA SER A 86 -33.22 11.84 3.21
C SER A 86 -31.91 11.10 3.15
N LEU A 87 -31.72 10.31 2.07
CA LEU A 87 -30.46 9.67 1.77
C LEU A 87 -29.42 10.79 1.83
N SER A 88 -28.81 10.98 2.98
CA SER A 88 -27.68 11.89 3.10
C SER A 88 -26.67 11.35 2.11
N GLN A 89 -26.44 12.11 1.05
CA GLN A 89 -25.46 11.75 0.03
C GLN A 89 -24.20 11.29 0.76
N PRO A 90 -23.59 10.18 0.35
CA PRO A 90 -22.41 9.70 1.01
C PRO A 90 -21.40 10.84 1.07
N SER A 91 -20.95 11.18 2.26
CA SER A 91 -19.96 12.25 2.42
C SER A 91 -18.72 11.90 1.63
N LEU A 92 -18.41 12.70 0.60
CA LEU A 92 -17.24 12.53 -0.26
C LEU A 92 -15.97 13.12 0.37
N GLY A 93 -16.09 13.79 1.52
CA GLY A 93 -14.96 14.39 2.23
C GLY A 93 -14.25 15.45 1.39
N VAL A 94 -13.00 15.19 1.03
CA VAL A 94 -12.15 16.10 0.23
C VAL A 94 -12.44 16.00 -1.27
N PHE A 95 -13.10 14.93 -1.71
CA PHE A 95 -13.37 14.70 -3.12
C PHE A 95 -14.49 15.63 -3.63
N PRO A 96 -14.33 16.21 -4.83
CA PRO A 96 -15.37 17.02 -5.44
C PRO A 96 -16.57 16.17 -5.87
N GLU A 97 -17.79 16.72 -5.81
CA GLU A 97 -19.01 16.00 -6.19
C GLU A 97 -19.01 15.53 -7.65
N SER A 98 -18.27 16.21 -8.52
CA SER A 98 -18.14 15.87 -9.94
C SER A 98 -17.55 14.46 -10.18
N ILE A 99 -16.94 13.83 -9.18
CA ILE A 99 -16.46 12.44 -9.30
C ILE A 99 -17.60 11.43 -9.50
N LEU A 100 -18.84 11.75 -9.13
CA LEU A 100 -20.01 10.86 -9.30
C LEU A 100 -20.70 11.01 -10.66
N ALA A 101 -20.16 11.82 -11.57
CA ALA A 101 -20.74 11.97 -12.91
C ALA A 101 -20.79 10.64 -13.68
N ASN A 102 -21.74 10.53 -14.63
CA ASN A 102 -21.87 9.45 -15.61
C ASN A 102 -22.18 8.07 -15.00
N ASN A 103 -23.21 7.99 -14.18
CA ASN A 103 -23.70 6.73 -13.60
C ASN A 103 -22.69 5.95 -12.75
N TRP A 104 -21.73 6.65 -12.20
CA TRP A 104 -20.84 6.07 -11.20
C TRP A 104 -21.37 6.40 -9.80
N ILE A 105 -21.39 5.38 -8.96
CA ILE A 105 -21.88 5.47 -7.57
C ILE A 105 -20.77 5.11 -6.59
N VAL A 106 -20.92 5.55 -5.35
CA VAL A 106 -19.99 5.17 -4.29
C VAL A 106 -20.27 3.73 -3.88
N ALA A 107 -19.34 2.82 -4.19
CA ALA A 107 -19.45 1.41 -3.83
C ALA A 107 -19.19 1.15 -2.35
N LYS A 108 -18.25 1.90 -1.75
CA LYS A 108 -17.89 1.77 -0.33
C LYS A 108 -17.75 3.16 0.29
N ARG A 109 -18.12 3.27 1.57
CA ARG A 109 -17.95 4.53 2.31
C ARG A 109 -16.50 5.00 2.25
N LEU A 110 -16.32 6.31 2.17
CA LEU A 110 -15.02 6.96 2.27
C LEU A 110 -14.28 6.45 3.52
N LYS A 111 -13.07 5.96 3.34
CA LYS A 111 -12.17 5.59 4.42
C LYS A 111 -11.03 6.60 4.53
N GLN A 112 -10.58 6.81 5.74
CA GLN A 112 -9.42 7.67 6.01
C GLN A 112 -8.39 6.88 6.80
N PHE A 113 -7.13 7.03 6.41
CA PHE A 113 -6.00 6.38 7.05
C PHE A 113 -4.98 7.45 7.44
N ASP A 114 -4.45 7.33 8.63
CA ASP A 114 -3.37 8.16 9.16
C ASP A 114 -2.03 7.43 9.17
N LYS A 115 -1.03 8.01 9.79
CA LYS A 115 0.32 7.44 9.87
C LYS A 115 0.38 6.08 10.60
N ASN A 116 -0.59 5.81 11.48
CA ASN A 116 -0.55 4.61 12.32
C ASN A 116 -1.17 3.41 11.62
N ASN A 117 -2.11 3.64 10.70
CA ASN A 117 -2.85 2.58 10.02
C ASN A 117 -2.70 2.59 8.49
N LEU A 118 -1.83 3.43 7.94
CA LEU A 118 -1.57 3.49 6.50
C LEU A 118 -1.15 2.14 5.91
N PHE A 119 -0.37 1.36 6.66
CA PHE A 119 0.12 0.05 6.22
C PHE A 119 -0.99 -0.99 6.04
N GLU A 120 -2.18 -0.78 6.61
CA GLU A 120 -3.33 -1.69 6.44
C GLU A 120 -3.85 -1.71 5.00
N ILE A 121 -3.70 -0.59 4.28
CA ILE A 121 -4.18 -0.46 2.90
C ILE A 121 -3.03 -0.49 1.90
N ILE A 122 -1.85 0.07 2.25
CA ILE A 122 -0.69 0.15 1.36
C ILE A 122 0.43 -0.72 1.89
N ASN A 123 0.25 -2.02 1.76
CA ASN A 123 1.23 -2.98 2.21
C ASN A 123 2.59 -2.79 1.50
N GLY A 124 3.66 -2.60 2.28
CA GLY A 124 5.04 -2.50 1.78
C GLY A 124 5.46 -1.15 1.18
N GLU A 125 4.52 -0.28 0.77
CA GLU A 125 4.85 1.03 0.19
C GLU A 125 4.68 2.20 1.18
N ALA A 126 4.13 1.97 2.36
CA ALA A 126 3.82 3.03 3.33
C ALA A 126 5.02 3.93 3.65
N ASP A 127 6.21 3.35 3.74
CA ASP A 127 7.45 4.09 4.05
C ASP A 127 7.76 5.19 3.04
N LYS A 128 7.45 5.00 1.76
CA LYS A 128 7.64 6.02 0.72
C LYS A 128 6.83 7.28 1.03
N PHE A 129 5.58 7.08 1.39
CA PHE A 129 4.67 8.18 1.73
C PHE A 129 5.06 8.85 3.03
N LEU A 130 5.37 8.07 4.07
CA LEU A 130 5.75 8.58 5.38
C LEU A 130 7.03 9.45 5.31
N LYS A 131 8.03 9.04 4.53
CA LYS A 131 9.27 9.81 4.32
C LYS A 131 9.02 11.16 3.66
N GLN A 132 7.99 11.28 2.83
CA GLN A 132 7.64 12.48 2.08
C GLN A 132 6.61 13.37 2.80
N GLY A 133 6.38 13.17 4.10
CA GLY A 133 5.56 14.08 4.91
C GLY A 133 4.07 13.73 4.98
N PHE A 134 3.69 12.49 4.65
CA PHE A 134 2.33 11.98 4.68
C PHE A 134 1.53 12.42 5.92
N LYS A 135 0.29 12.83 5.71
CA LYS A 135 -0.68 13.22 6.72
C LYS A 135 -1.86 12.25 6.78
N THR A 136 -2.57 12.12 5.66
CA THR A 136 -3.81 11.35 5.59
C THR A 136 -3.98 10.76 4.19
N LEU A 137 -4.48 9.54 4.10
CA LEU A 137 -4.99 8.94 2.87
C LEU A 137 -6.51 8.96 2.91
N HIS A 138 -7.13 9.51 1.89
CA HIS A 138 -8.57 9.39 1.61
C HIS A 138 -8.75 8.31 0.53
N TYR A 139 -9.44 7.24 0.88
CA TYR A 139 -9.67 6.10 0.01
C TYR A 139 -11.16 5.96 -0.31
N LEU A 140 -11.49 5.98 -1.58
CA LEU A 140 -12.85 5.90 -2.08
C LEU A 140 -12.93 4.87 -3.21
N VAL A 141 -13.99 4.08 -3.21
CA VAL A 141 -14.28 3.12 -4.29
C VAL A 141 -15.54 3.55 -5.01
N LEU A 142 -15.43 3.74 -6.30
CA LEU A 142 -16.55 3.98 -7.21
C LEU A 142 -16.86 2.71 -7.99
N GLU A 143 -18.13 2.53 -8.34
CA GLU A 143 -18.62 1.44 -9.17
C GLU A 143 -19.51 1.98 -10.28
N SER A 144 -19.33 1.43 -11.48
CA SER A 144 -20.19 1.73 -12.61
C SER A 144 -21.53 1.01 -12.44
N ALA A 145 -22.62 1.75 -12.43
CA ALA A 145 -23.97 1.17 -12.39
C ALA A 145 -24.32 0.34 -13.64
N ALA A 146 -23.57 0.51 -14.73
CA ALA A 146 -23.81 -0.17 -16.00
C ALA A 146 -23.03 -1.48 -16.13
N THR A 147 -21.75 -1.49 -15.72
CA THR A 147 -20.82 -2.61 -15.97
C THR A 147 -20.36 -3.31 -14.71
N SER A 148 -20.69 -2.78 -13.52
CA SER A 148 -20.17 -3.25 -12.22
C SER A 148 -18.63 -3.22 -12.11
N GLU A 149 -17.95 -2.52 -13.02
CA GLU A 149 -16.53 -2.25 -12.92
C GLU A 149 -16.26 -1.26 -11.77
N GLN A 150 -15.14 -1.42 -11.09
CA GLN A 150 -14.78 -0.57 -9.96
C GLN A 150 -13.52 0.22 -10.22
N ILE A 151 -13.45 1.39 -9.60
CA ILE A 151 -12.28 2.26 -9.58
C ILE A 151 -11.98 2.63 -8.13
N ASP A 152 -10.78 2.32 -7.70
CA ASP A 152 -10.24 2.75 -6.44
C ASP A 152 -9.56 4.10 -6.61
N ILE A 153 -9.92 5.05 -5.77
CA ILE A 153 -9.33 6.39 -5.76
C ILE A 153 -8.60 6.57 -4.43
N GLU A 154 -7.31 6.74 -4.53
CA GLU A 154 -6.43 6.99 -3.39
C GLU A 154 -5.91 8.42 -3.48
N LEU A 155 -6.23 9.24 -2.51
CA LEU A 155 -5.79 10.62 -2.43
C LEU A 155 -4.98 10.82 -1.15
N PHE A 156 -3.68 10.97 -1.31
CA PHE A 156 -2.71 11.12 -0.24
C PHE A 156 -2.41 12.59 0.01
N ASP A 157 -2.71 13.09 1.19
CA ASP A 157 -2.24 14.38 1.65
C ASP A 157 -0.79 14.25 2.15
N GLN A 158 0.16 14.83 1.44
CA GLN A 158 1.59 14.82 1.78
C GLN A 158 2.01 16.05 2.59
N GLY A 159 1.03 16.86 3.02
CA GLY A 159 1.28 18.04 3.82
C GLY A 159 1.75 19.25 3.03
N ASP A 160 2.58 19.07 2.00
CA ASP A 160 3.04 20.13 1.10
C ASP A 160 3.30 19.60 -0.33
N GLN A 161 3.54 20.51 -1.26
CA GLN A 161 3.78 20.17 -2.65
C GLN A 161 5.13 19.44 -2.86
N ARG A 162 6.11 19.62 -1.97
CA ARG A 162 7.40 18.91 -2.07
C ARG A 162 7.19 17.43 -1.83
N GLY A 163 6.41 17.11 -0.79
CA GLY A 163 6.07 15.72 -0.46
C GLY A 163 5.31 15.03 -1.60
N SER A 164 4.28 15.67 -2.17
CA SER A 164 3.54 15.09 -3.30
C SER A 164 4.39 14.93 -4.55
N THR A 165 5.32 15.88 -4.82
CA THR A 165 6.27 15.80 -5.92
C THR A 165 7.28 14.67 -5.69
N GLY A 166 7.77 14.52 -4.45
CA GLY A 166 8.69 13.45 -4.07
C GLY A 166 8.08 12.07 -4.34
N VAL A 167 6.87 11.85 -3.84
CA VAL A 167 6.16 10.59 -4.09
C VAL A 167 5.92 10.39 -5.59
N PHE A 168 5.38 11.39 -6.30
CA PHE A 168 5.07 11.27 -7.72
C PHE A 168 6.32 10.92 -8.55
N SER A 169 7.47 11.51 -8.24
CA SER A 169 8.71 11.24 -8.96
C SER A 169 9.19 9.79 -8.88
N GLU A 170 8.83 9.06 -7.81
CA GLU A 170 9.15 7.64 -7.67
C GLU A 170 8.34 6.73 -8.61
N TYR A 171 7.19 7.21 -9.10
CA TYR A 171 6.34 6.49 -10.06
C TYR A 171 6.66 6.81 -11.52
N ILE A 172 7.52 7.81 -11.78
CA ILE A 172 7.94 8.15 -13.11
C ILE A 172 9.10 7.24 -13.50
N SER A 173 8.93 6.45 -14.54
CA SER A 173 9.98 5.59 -15.06
C SER A 173 10.17 5.79 -16.58
N GLY A 174 11.41 5.90 -17.00
CA GLY A 174 11.80 5.87 -18.41
C GLY A 174 11.07 6.91 -19.29
N ASN A 175 10.34 6.43 -20.28
CA ASN A 175 9.64 7.26 -21.27
C ASN A 175 8.18 7.57 -20.90
N ALA A 176 7.84 7.61 -19.63
CA ALA A 176 6.47 7.92 -19.19
C ALA A 176 6.05 9.30 -19.71
N ARG A 177 4.93 9.36 -20.42
CA ARG A 177 4.36 10.61 -20.91
C ARG A 177 3.60 11.31 -19.78
N ILE A 178 4.22 12.36 -19.24
CA ILE A 178 3.61 13.17 -18.19
C ILE A 178 2.83 14.30 -18.84
N GLU A 179 1.59 14.45 -18.41
CA GLU A 179 0.74 15.59 -18.76
C GLU A 179 0.75 16.59 -17.60
N GLN A 180 0.94 17.89 -17.92
CA GLN A 180 0.98 18.93 -16.91
C GLN A 180 0.02 20.07 -17.25
N SER A 181 -0.74 20.52 -16.23
CA SER A 181 -1.65 21.66 -16.31
C SER A 181 -1.61 22.43 -14.99
N GLY A 182 -0.91 23.56 -14.96
CA GLY A 182 -0.68 24.32 -13.74
C GLY A 182 0.14 23.53 -12.72
N ASP A 183 -0.40 23.34 -11.53
CA ASP A 183 0.18 22.53 -10.47
C ASP A 183 -0.25 21.05 -10.48
N LEU A 184 -1.12 20.66 -11.44
CA LEU A 184 -1.47 19.27 -11.71
C LEU A 184 -0.46 18.67 -12.66
N ALA A 185 0.13 17.53 -12.28
CA ALA A 185 0.94 16.70 -13.15
C ALA A 185 0.50 15.24 -12.99
N PHE A 186 0.29 14.53 -14.10
CA PHE A 186 -0.19 13.15 -14.07
C PHE A 186 0.29 12.35 -15.27
N LEU A 187 0.22 11.03 -15.13
CA LEU A 187 0.38 10.07 -16.20
C LEU A 187 -0.84 9.15 -16.25
N MET A 188 -1.30 8.85 -17.45
CA MET A 188 -2.34 7.84 -17.65
C MET A 188 -1.68 6.47 -17.72
N THR A 189 -2.29 5.49 -17.05
CA THR A 189 -1.93 4.08 -17.13
C THR A 189 -2.96 3.33 -17.98
N SER A 190 -2.78 2.02 -18.21
CA SER A 190 -3.74 1.19 -18.94
C SER A 190 -5.11 1.12 -18.25
N SER A 191 -5.12 1.10 -16.91
CA SER A 191 -6.33 0.94 -16.08
C SER A 191 -6.60 2.11 -15.15
N GLY A 192 -5.97 3.29 -15.34
CA GLY A 192 -6.17 4.40 -14.43
C GLY A 192 -5.28 5.59 -14.67
N ALA A 193 -4.89 6.27 -13.59
CA ALA A 193 -3.98 7.39 -13.61
C ALA A 193 -3.21 7.52 -12.30
N ILE A 194 -2.02 8.09 -12.37
CA ILE A 194 -1.20 8.46 -11.21
C ILE A 194 -0.79 9.91 -11.38
N GLY A 195 -0.88 10.71 -10.32
CA GLY A 195 -0.52 12.11 -10.44
C GLY A 195 -0.43 12.84 -9.11
N ARG A 196 -0.21 14.15 -9.22
CA ARG A 196 -0.19 15.06 -8.08
C ARG A 196 -0.92 16.36 -8.38
N LYS A 197 -1.52 16.98 -7.37
CA LYS A 197 -2.13 18.31 -7.41
C LYS A 197 -1.84 19.03 -6.09
N GLY A 198 -1.06 20.10 -6.14
CA GLY A 198 -0.63 20.79 -4.92
C GLY A 198 0.04 19.80 -3.95
N ARG A 199 -0.43 19.75 -2.70
CA ARG A 199 0.06 18.82 -1.67
C ARG A 199 -0.43 17.38 -1.81
N TYR A 200 -1.38 17.15 -2.72
CA TYR A 200 -1.99 15.84 -2.89
C TYR A 200 -1.25 15.02 -3.96
N PHE A 201 -0.93 13.78 -3.62
CA PHE A 201 -0.60 12.73 -4.58
C PHE A 201 -1.83 11.85 -4.73
N PHE A 202 -2.12 11.36 -5.93
CA PHE A 202 -3.27 10.48 -6.16
C PHE A 202 -2.93 9.29 -7.04
N ARG A 203 -3.63 8.19 -6.79
CA ARG A 203 -3.69 7.02 -7.65
C ARG A 203 -5.16 6.71 -7.95
N ILE A 204 -5.45 6.45 -9.20
CA ILE A 204 -6.73 6.00 -9.72
C ILE A 204 -6.47 4.62 -10.33
N ILE A 205 -7.11 3.59 -9.80
CA ILE A 205 -6.82 2.20 -10.16
C ILE A 205 -8.14 1.52 -10.50
N GLY A 206 -8.34 1.18 -11.78
CA GLY A 206 -9.49 0.43 -12.23
C GLY A 206 -9.28 -1.08 -12.15
N THR A 207 -10.36 -1.81 -11.96
CA THR A 207 -10.36 -3.27 -11.92
C THR A 207 -10.14 -3.93 -13.28
N ALA A 208 -10.27 -3.17 -14.38
CA ALA A 208 -10.11 -3.66 -15.75
C ALA A 208 -9.45 -2.61 -16.66
N GLU A 209 -8.92 -3.05 -17.79
CA GLU A 209 -8.39 -2.16 -18.85
C GLU A 209 -9.47 -1.88 -19.90
N SER A 210 -10.64 -1.42 -19.46
CA SER A 210 -11.77 -1.11 -20.34
C SER A 210 -11.75 0.35 -20.82
N ALA A 211 -12.56 0.63 -21.87
CA ALA A 211 -12.77 2.00 -22.33
C ALA A 211 -13.47 2.85 -21.27
N ASP A 212 -14.41 2.28 -20.54
CA ASP A 212 -15.19 2.95 -19.50
C ASP A 212 -14.29 3.36 -18.32
N ILE A 213 -13.40 2.47 -17.87
CA ILE A 213 -12.41 2.77 -16.83
C ILE A 213 -11.48 3.91 -17.29
N ARG A 214 -11.01 3.85 -18.53
CA ARG A 214 -10.11 4.87 -19.07
C ARG A 214 -10.76 6.24 -19.18
N GLU A 215 -11.99 6.27 -19.68
CA GLU A 215 -12.75 7.51 -19.79
C GLU A 215 -13.07 8.09 -18.42
N LYS A 216 -13.52 7.24 -17.48
CA LYS A 216 -13.77 7.65 -16.11
C LYS A 216 -12.52 8.17 -15.41
N SER A 217 -11.37 7.52 -15.62
CA SER A 217 -10.11 7.97 -15.03
C SER A 217 -9.71 9.37 -15.51
N LYS A 218 -9.95 9.72 -16.79
CA LYS A 218 -9.75 11.09 -17.29
C LYS A 218 -10.66 12.09 -16.60
N GLN A 219 -11.96 11.74 -16.46
CA GLN A 219 -12.93 12.59 -15.77
C GLN A 219 -12.56 12.79 -14.29
N LEU A 220 -12.05 11.76 -13.63
CA LEU A 220 -11.56 11.84 -12.26
C LEU A 220 -10.35 12.77 -12.14
N VAL A 221 -9.39 12.67 -13.05
CA VAL A 221 -8.25 13.59 -13.11
C VAL A 221 -8.73 15.04 -13.33
N ASP A 222 -9.71 15.25 -14.21
CA ASP A 222 -10.29 16.58 -14.43
C ASP A 222 -11.04 17.08 -13.19
N ALA A 223 -11.76 16.23 -12.49
CA ALA A 223 -12.41 16.58 -11.23
C ALA A 223 -11.38 16.99 -10.15
N LEU A 224 -10.26 16.27 -10.06
CA LEU A 224 -9.19 16.58 -9.11
C LEU A 224 -8.46 17.90 -9.40
N LYS A 225 -8.61 18.50 -10.58
CA LYS A 225 -8.12 19.87 -10.86
C LYS A 225 -8.72 20.92 -9.92
N THR A 226 -9.92 20.68 -9.42
CA THR A 226 -10.64 21.60 -8.53
C THR A 226 -10.13 21.59 -7.10
N LEU A 227 -9.25 20.64 -6.74
CA LEU A 227 -8.61 20.64 -5.42
C LEU A 227 -7.84 21.96 -5.21
N PRO A 228 -7.80 22.45 -3.95
CA PRO A 228 -7.18 23.72 -3.63
C PRO A 228 -5.74 23.81 -4.15
N GLU A 229 -5.44 24.96 -4.77
CA GLU A 229 -4.07 25.31 -5.11
C GLU A 229 -3.34 25.78 -3.85
N GLU A 230 -2.25 25.12 -3.49
CA GLU A 230 -1.34 25.67 -2.50
C GLU A 230 -0.32 26.57 -3.21
N LYS A 231 -0.05 27.74 -2.60
CA LYS A 231 1.09 28.54 -3.00
C LYS A 231 2.36 27.76 -2.70
N ALA A 232 2.92 27.15 -3.72
CA ALA A 232 4.12 26.35 -3.58
C ALA A 232 5.32 27.21 -3.17
N GLU A 233 5.89 26.94 -2.02
CA GLU A 233 7.29 27.25 -1.81
C GLU A 233 8.14 26.30 -2.65
N VAL A 234 8.39 26.70 -3.87
CA VAL A 234 9.23 25.91 -4.79
C VAL A 234 10.65 25.95 -4.27
N ALA A 235 11.22 24.79 -3.98
CA ALA A 235 12.61 24.70 -3.52
C ALA A 235 13.53 25.43 -4.52
N ARG A 236 14.45 26.29 -4.03
CA ARG A 236 15.36 27.07 -4.89
C ARG A 236 16.10 26.21 -5.91
N GLY A 237 16.53 24.99 -5.51
CA GLY A 237 17.19 24.05 -6.40
C GLY A 237 16.31 23.61 -7.59
N TYR A 238 15.02 23.43 -7.37
CA TYR A 238 14.07 23.11 -8.43
C TYR A 238 13.95 24.24 -9.45
N LEU A 239 13.89 25.51 -9.00
CA LEU A 239 13.86 26.66 -9.90
C LEU A 239 15.16 26.78 -10.70
N VAL A 240 16.30 26.46 -10.10
CA VAL A 240 17.61 26.46 -10.77
C VAL A 240 17.66 25.41 -11.87
N LEU A 241 17.26 24.16 -11.57
CA LEU A 241 17.23 23.07 -12.54
C LEU A 241 16.29 23.38 -13.72
N LYS A 242 15.11 23.89 -13.44
CA LYS A 242 14.16 24.31 -14.48
C LYS A 242 14.70 25.44 -15.33
N LYS A 243 15.23 26.50 -14.70
CA LYS A 243 15.61 27.75 -15.38
C LYS A 243 16.96 27.67 -16.09
N ILE A 244 17.93 26.98 -15.50
CA ILE A 244 19.32 26.95 -16.05
C ILE A 244 19.51 25.73 -16.94
N MET A 245 18.98 24.58 -16.57
CA MET A 245 19.23 23.33 -17.30
C MET A 245 18.08 22.93 -18.24
N GLY A 246 16.95 23.65 -18.22
CA GLY A 246 15.80 23.32 -19.05
C GLY A 246 15.19 21.94 -18.75
N ILE A 247 15.52 21.37 -17.57
CA ILE A 247 15.01 20.06 -17.17
C ILE A 247 13.53 20.22 -16.84
N ASP A 248 12.69 19.37 -17.44
CA ASP A 248 11.28 19.34 -17.10
C ASP A 248 11.12 18.98 -15.63
N PRO A 249 10.43 19.83 -14.86
CA PRO A 249 10.15 19.59 -13.44
C PRO A 249 9.53 18.23 -13.13
N ALA A 250 8.81 17.66 -14.06
CA ALA A 250 8.19 16.35 -13.93
C ALA A 250 9.22 15.21 -13.77
N TYR A 251 10.44 15.40 -14.26
CA TYR A 251 11.52 14.41 -14.18
C TYR A 251 12.51 14.66 -13.03
N ILE A 252 12.25 15.65 -12.19
CA ILE A 252 13.12 15.96 -11.07
C ILE A 252 12.67 15.12 -9.87
N ILE A 253 13.50 14.16 -9.47
CA ILE A 253 13.30 13.37 -8.25
C ILE A 253 13.64 14.25 -7.05
N PHE A 254 12.69 14.43 -6.16
CA PHE A 254 12.88 15.17 -4.94
C PHE A 254 12.92 14.21 -3.75
N GLN A 255 14.07 14.15 -3.07
CA GLN A 255 14.21 13.40 -1.83
C GLN A 255 14.45 14.42 -0.69
N GLY A 256 13.50 14.49 0.24
CA GLY A 256 13.55 15.44 1.35
C GLY A 256 14.39 14.97 2.54
N LYS A 257 14.67 13.66 2.63
CA LYS A 257 15.42 13.03 3.73
C LYS A 257 16.23 11.85 3.22
N ASP A 258 17.28 11.51 3.96
CA ASP A 258 18.11 10.32 3.74
C ASP A 258 18.75 10.21 2.34
N VAL A 259 18.99 11.35 1.70
CA VAL A 259 19.75 11.43 0.46
C VAL A 259 21.16 10.93 0.72
N PHE A 260 21.56 9.81 0.20
CA PHE A 260 22.85 9.15 0.46
C PHE A 260 22.95 8.35 1.77
N GLN A 261 21.92 8.21 2.57
CA GLN A 261 21.93 7.49 3.86
C GLN A 261 22.95 8.01 4.87
N PHE A 262 23.33 9.29 4.79
CA PHE A 262 24.24 9.93 5.72
C PHE A 262 23.48 10.90 6.65
N ASP A 263 23.68 10.77 7.96
CA ASP A 263 23.02 11.59 8.97
C ASP A 263 23.34 13.09 8.90
N PHE A 264 24.43 13.47 8.23
CA PHE A 264 24.82 14.87 8.06
C PHE A 264 24.17 15.55 6.85
N ALA A 265 23.45 14.83 6.02
CA ALA A 265 22.75 15.36 4.82
C ALA A 265 21.31 15.79 5.14
N LYS A 266 21.10 16.32 6.36
CA LYS A 266 19.79 16.86 6.79
C LYS A 266 19.57 18.27 6.30
#